data_a1a411495c4e0be71750382f6bba193b
#
_entry.id   a1a411495c4e0be71750382f6bba193b
#
_cell.length_a   1.000
_cell.length_b   1.000
_cell.length_c   1.000
_cell.angle_alpha   90.00
_cell.angle_beta   90.00
_cell.angle_gamma   90.00
#
_symmetry.space_group_name_H-M   'P 1'
#
loop_
_entity.id
_entity.type
_entity.pdbx_description
1 polymer ?
#
loop_
_entity_poly.entity_id
_entity_poly.type
_entity_poly.pdbx_seq_one_letter_code
_entity_poly.pdbx_strand_id
1 'polypeptide(L)'
;IRIYQEIFREYGLLSSQCLLSYSDFEKQQSKTNIVNTINVLVNNNYIPIINENDTVATDEIKFGDNDKLAALTATLLNVDLLLIATNTNGVYTKESIKNNTPKTIQEVKNFEDLKNEVVNSKSSHGSGGMGSKIEAAQISKNAQIETWILNGLEDNFITNAFENKVPFTKIK
;
A
#
# COMPACT_ATOMS: atom_id res chain seq x y z
N ILE A 1 -14.64 -8.14 -6.58
CA ILE A 1 -13.80 -8.87 -7.55
C ILE A 1 -14.30 -8.72 -9.00
N ARG A 2 -15.61 -8.77 -9.28
CA ARG A 2 -16.17 -8.73 -10.63
C ARG A 2 -15.65 -7.57 -11.50
N ILE A 3 -15.60 -6.35 -10.95
CA ILE A 3 -15.10 -5.16 -11.67
C ILE A 3 -13.65 -5.37 -12.15
N TYR A 4 -12.78 -5.88 -11.28
CA TYR A 4 -11.40 -6.20 -11.65
C TYR A 4 -11.32 -7.26 -12.73
N GLN A 5 -12.17 -8.31 -12.66
CA GLN A 5 -12.20 -9.37 -13.67
C GLN A 5 -12.63 -8.85 -15.03
N GLU A 6 -13.61 -7.96 -15.07
CA GLU A 6 -14.11 -7.34 -16.31
C GLU A 6 -13.02 -6.47 -16.94
N ILE A 7 -12.39 -5.56 -16.17
CA ILE A 7 -11.34 -4.66 -16.65
C ILE A 7 -10.10 -5.44 -17.10
N PHE A 8 -9.58 -6.36 -16.28
CA PHE A 8 -8.36 -7.10 -16.63
C PHE A 8 -8.54 -8.01 -17.85
N ARG A 9 -9.73 -8.54 -18.05
CA ARG A 9 -10.04 -9.36 -19.25
C ARG A 9 -9.88 -8.58 -20.55
N GLU A 10 -10.17 -7.29 -20.57
CA GLU A 10 -9.94 -6.42 -21.75
C GLU A 10 -8.47 -6.34 -22.14
N TYR A 11 -7.56 -6.55 -21.18
CA TYR A 11 -6.10 -6.59 -21.39
C TYR A 11 -5.54 -8.01 -21.49
N GLY A 12 -6.39 -9.03 -21.60
CA GLY A 12 -5.97 -10.43 -21.65
C GLY A 12 -5.42 -10.96 -20.32
N LEU A 13 -5.69 -10.28 -19.22
CA LEU A 13 -5.24 -10.65 -17.88
C LEU A 13 -6.36 -11.32 -17.09
N LEU A 14 -5.98 -12.22 -16.19
CA LEU A 14 -6.88 -12.86 -15.24
C LEU A 14 -6.69 -12.29 -13.84
N SER A 15 -7.69 -12.36 -13.00
CA SER A 15 -7.56 -11.98 -11.59
C SER A 15 -8.18 -12.99 -10.66
N SER A 16 -7.61 -13.10 -9.46
CA SER A 16 -8.09 -13.99 -8.40
C SER A 16 -8.18 -13.22 -7.08
N GLN A 17 -9.27 -13.43 -6.34
CA GLN A 17 -9.41 -12.85 -5.01
C GLN A 17 -8.69 -13.69 -3.97
N CYS A 18 -7.90 -13.03 -3.12
CA CYS A 18 -7.25 -13.60 -1.95
C CYS A 18 -7.71 -12.84 -0.71
N LEU A 19 -8.36 -13.52 0.24
CA LEU A 19 -8.78 -12.94 1.50
C LEU A 19 -7.85 -13.41 2.60
N LEU A 20 -7.22 -12.47 3.29
CA LEU A 20 -6.24 -12.73 4.36
C LEU A 20 -6.71 -12.11 5.68
N SER A 21 -6.36 -12.76 6.78
CA SER A 21 -6.58 -12.23 8.13
C SER A 21 -5.25 -11.92 8.82
N TYR A 22 -5.28 -11.11 9.87
CA TYR A 22 -4.06 -10.79 10.63
C TYR A 22 -3.39 -12.07 11.17
N SER A 23 -4.17 -13.02 11.66
CA SER A 23 -3.66 -14.30 12.19
C SER A 23 -2.91 -15.14 11.16
N ASP A 24 -3.13 -14.93 9.86
CA ASP A 24 -2.41 -15.63 8.81
C ASP A 24 -0.94 -15.19 8.73
N PHE A 25 -0.64 -13.97 9.18
CA PHE A 25 0.73 -13.45 9.26
C PHE A 25 1.47 -13.84 10.54
N GLU A 26 0.80 -14.46 11.51
CA GLU A 26 1.41 -14.95 12.75
C GLU A 26 1.86 -16.41 12.62
N LYS A 27 1.12 -17.23 11.86
CA LYS A 27 1.33 -18.66 11.75
C LYS A 27 2.26 -19.01 10.58
N GLN A 28 3.37 -19.70 10.85
CA GLN A 28 4.34 -20.06 9.81
C GLN A 28 3.73 -20.86 8.65
N GLN A 29 2.82 -21.79 8.95
CA GLN A 29 2.15 -22.60 7.93
C GLN A 29 1.28 -21.71 7.01
N SER A 30 0.52 -20.77 7.58
CA SER A 30 -0.29 -19.83 6.79
C SER A 30 0.58 -18.93 5.90
N LYS A 31 1.69 -18.40 6.42
CA LYS A 31 2.67 -17.64 5.63
C LYS A 31 3.16 -18.42 4.41
N THR A 32 3.56 -19.67 4.62
CA THR A 32 4.01 -20.55 3.53
C THR A 32 2.90 -20.77 2.50
N ASN A 33 1.67 -21.00 2.94
CA ASN A 33 0.53 -21.22 2.06
C ASN A 33 0.20 -19.95 1.25
N ILE A 34 0.27 -18.76 1.86
CA ILE A 34 0.05 -17.47 1.17
C ILE A 34 1.08 -17.30 0.06
N VAL A 35 2.38 -17.44 0.39
CA VAL A 35 3.47 -17.31 -0.59
C VAL A 35 3.27 -18.27 -1.75
N ASN A 36 3.02 -19.54 -1.47
CA ASN A 36 2.82 -20.55 -2.51
C ASN A 36 1.62 -20.22 -3.39
N THR A 37 0.49 -19.84 -2.79
CA THR A 37 -0.74 -19.51 -3.53
C THR A 37 -0.51 -18.31 -4.45
N ILE A 38 0.07 -17.23 -3.93
CA ILE A 38 0.29 -16.01 -4.71
C ILE A 38 1.29 -16.27 -5.83
N ASN A 39 2.37 -17.01 -5.56
CA ASN A 39 3.36 -17.37 -6.59
C ASN A 39 2.72 -18.24 -7.71
N VAL A 40 1.87 -19.19 -7.37
CA VAL A 40 1.14 -19.98 -8.37
C VAL A 40 0.23 -19.09 -9.22
N LEU A 41 -0.50 -18.14 -8.61
CA LEU A 41 -1.33 -17.20 -9.34
C LEU A 41 -0.51 -16.35 -10.32
N VAL A 42 0.55 -15.71 -9.83
CA VAL A 42 1.42 -14.84 -10.64
C VAL A 42 2.09 -15.61 -11.77
N ASN A 43 2.61 -16.80 -11.50
CA ASN A 43 3.26 -17.66 -12.50
C ASN A 43 2.28 -18.15 -13.58
N ASN A 44 0.98 -18.12 -13.33
CA ASN A 44 -0.08 -18.44 -14.29
C ASN A 44 -0.77 -17.19 -14.86
N ASN A 45 -0.13 -16.03 -14.79
CA ASN A 45 -0.62 -14.74 -15.29
C ASN A 45 -1.94 -14.26 -14.63
N TYR A 46 -2.17 -14.64 -13.37
CA TYR A 46 -3.25 -14.05 -12.57
C TYR A 46 -2.72 -12.88 -11.77
N ILE A 47 -3.50 -11.83 -11.70
CA ILE A 47 -3.29 -10.70 -10.80
C ILE A 47 -4.03 -11.00 -9.48
N PRO A 48 -3.32 -11.22 -8.37
CA PRO A 48 -3.95 -11.42 -7.06
C PRO A 48 -4.58 -10.11 -6.58
N ILE A 49 -5.86 -10.13 -6.27
CA ILE A 49 -6.58 -9.03 -5.62
C ILE A 49 -6.76 -9.39 -4.15
N ILE A 50 -5.95 -8.77 -3.31
CA ILE A 50 -5.86 -9.11 -1.88
C ILE A 50 -6.70 -8.13 -1.07
N ASN A 51 -7.46 -8.65 -0.12
CA ASN A 51 -8.20 -7.84 0.85
C ASN A 51 -8.28 -8.57 2.20
N GLU A 52 -8.67 -7.85 3.24
CA GLU A 52 -8.94 -8.45 4.55
C GLU A 52 -10.13 -9.41 4.48
N ASN A 53 -10.03 -10.52 5.22
CA ASN A 53 -11.14 -11.45 5.40
C ASN A 53 -12.04 -10.99 6.55
N ASP A 54 -12.88 -10.00 6.29
CA ASP A 54 -13.81 -9.43 7.27
C ASP A 54 -14.78 -10.47 7.89
N THR A 55 -14.96 -11.62 7.25
CA THR A 55 -15.87 -12.68 7.73
C THR A 55 -15.35 -13.36 9.01
N VAL A 56 -14.02 -13.43 9.16
CA VAL A 56 -13.37 -14.11 10.30
C VAL A 56 -12.55 -13.14 11.16
N ALA A 57 -12.40 -11.88 10.72
CA ALA A 57 -11.71 -10.86 11.49
C ALA A 57 -12.57 -10.41 12.67
N THR A 58 -12.10 -10.63 13.89
CA THR A 58 -12.70 -10.05 15.11
C THR A 58 -12.22 -8.62 15.29
N ASP A 59 -12.99 -7.77 15.97
CA ASP A 59 -12.67 -6.35 16.18
C ASP A 59 -11.31 -6.13 16.87
N GLU A 60 -10.82 -7.13 17.60
CA GLU A 60 -9.54 -7.12 18.31
C GLU A 60 -8.34 -7.45 17.40
N ILE A 61 -8.57 -8.02 16.21
CA ILE A 61 -7.53 -8.60 15.33
C ILE A 61 -7.69 -8.09 13.89
N LYS A 62 -8.26 -6.93 13.68
CA LYS A 62 -8.40 -6.31 12.34
C LYS A 62 -7.13 -5.56 11.95
N PHE A 63 -6.81 -5.58 10.66
CA PHE A 63 -5.75 -4.70 10.12
C PHE A 63 -6.07 -3.21 10.34
N GLY A 64 -7.37 -2.87 10.40
CA GLY A 64 -7.84 -1.50 10.51
C GLY A 64 -7.79 -0.73 9.19
N ASP A 65 -6.84 -1.05 8.32
CA ASP A 65 -6.76 -0.53 6.95
C ASP A 65 -5.93 -1.46 6.04
N ASN A 66 -6.10 -1.28 4.73
CA ASN A 66 -5.38 -2.07 3.72
C ASN A 66 -3.91 -1.65 3.56
N ASP A 67 -3.47 -0.51 4.10
CA ASP A 67 -2.07 -0.08 4.00
C ASP A 67 -1.16 -1.05 4.78
N LYS A 68 -1.57 -1.42 6.00
CA LYS A 68 -0.84 -2.41 6.82
C LYS A 68 -0.88 -3.80 6.19
N LEU A 69 -2.04 -4.23 5.69
CA LEU A 69 -2.17 -5.50 4.97
C LEU A 69 -1.23 -5.55 3.76
N ALA A 70 -1.17 -4.47 2.98
CA ALA A 70 -0.29 -4.37 1.83
C ALA A 70 1.18 -4.47 2.22
N ALA A 71 1.61 -3.76 3.27
CA ALA A 71 3.00 -3.80 3.74
C ALA A 71 3.42 -5.17 4.28
N LEU A 72 2.56 -5.85 5.03
CA LEU A 72 2.82 -7.21 5.53
C LEU A 72 2.86 -8.22 4.38
N THR A 73 1.98 -8.08 3.40
CA THR A 73 1.98 -8.92 2.19
C THR A 73 3.24 -8.68 1.36
N ALA A 74 3.61 -7.43 1.14
CA ALA A 74 4.84 -7.05 0.45
C ALA A 74 6.08 -7.66 1.12
N THR A 75 6.15 -7.56 2.45
CA THR A 75 7.23 -8.15 3.26
C THR A 75 7.27 -9.67 3.12
N LEU A 76 6.11 -10.33 3.20
CA LEU A 76 6.01 -11.79 3.11
C LEU A 76 6.44 -12.32 1.73
N LEU A 77 6.12 -11.57 0.68
CA LEU A 77 6.44 -11.92 -0.72
C LEU A 77 7.83 -11.44 -1.14
N ASN A 78 8.53 -10.67 -0.31
CA ASN A 78 9.82 -10.06 -0.59
C ASN A 78 9.83 -9.32 -1.94
N VAL A 79 8.89 -8.38 -2.09
CA VAL A 79 8.77 -7.58 -3.32
C VAL A 79 9.84 -6.49 -3.37
N ASP A 80 10.12 -5.97 -4.55
CA ASP A 80 11.10 -4.88 -4.75
C ASP A 80 10.51 -3.51 -4.39
N LEU A 81 9.19 -3.32 -4.57
CA LEU A 81 8.54 -2.03 -4.47
C LEU A 81 7.09 -2.18 -3.96
N LEU A 82 6.71 -1.32 -3.02
CA LEU A 82 5.33 -1.11 -2.59
C LEU A 82 4.84 0.26 -3.05
N LEU A 83 3.75 0.29 -3.81
CA LEU A 83 3.07 1.52 -4.21
C LEU A 83 1.83 1.73 -3.33
N ILE A 84 1.76 2.84 -2.61
CA ILE A 84 0.59 3.23 -1.80
C ILE A 84 -0.12 4.39 -2.51
N ALA A 85 -1.26 4.07 -3.14
CA ALA A 85 -2.08 5.07 -3.80
C ALA A 85 -2.95 5.82 -2.78
N THR A 86 -2.96 7.15 -2.88
CA THR A 86 -3.73 8.03 -2.01
C THR A 86 -4.34 9.18 -2.83
N ASN A 87 -5.03 10.11 -2.19
CA ASN A 87 -5.61 11.31 -2.81
C ASN A 87 -4.70 12.55 -2.73
N THR A 88 -3.43 12.36 -2.37
CA THR A 88 -2.42 13.43 -2.30
C THR A 88 -1.19 13.05 -3.11
N ASN A 89 -0.41 14.04 -3.52
CA ASN A 89 0.84 13.82 -4.26
C ASN A 89 1.99 13.36 -3.35
N GLY A 90 1.70 12.45 -2.43
CA GLY A 90 2.61 11.97 -1.41
C GLY A 90 2.40 12.66 -0.06
N VAL A 91 3.44 12.67 0.77
CA VAL A 91 3.44 13.32 2.08
C VAL A 91 3.80 14.79 1.92
N TYR A 92 3.02 15.67 2.50
CA TYR A 92 3.28 17.11 2.50
C TYR A 92 3.95 17.56 3.79
N THR A 93 4.78 18.62 3.71
CA THR A 93 5.34 19.25 4.91
C THR A 93 4.24 19.97 5.70
N LYS A 94 4.31 19.94 7.04
CA LYS A 94 3.36 20.62 7.93
C LYS A 94 3.24 22.11 7.61
N GLU A 95 4.36 22.75 7.35
CA GLU A 95 4.40 24.18 7.04
C GLU A 95 3.63 24.49 5.75
N SER A 96 3.82 23.68 4.72
CA SER A 96 3.14 23.87 3.43
C SER A 96 1.62 23.67 3.53
N ILE A 97 1.17 22.76 4.39
CA ILE A 97 -0.25 22.55 4.68
C ILE A 97 -0.83 23.77 5.39
N LYS A 98 -0.14 24.29 6.42
CA LYS A 98 -0.58 25.50 7.16
C LYS A 98 -0.70 26.72 6.25
N ASN A 99 0.18 26.85 5.29
CA ASN A 99 0.21 27.96 4.35
C ASN A 99 -0.70 27.77 3.11
N ASN A 100 -1.51 26.71 3.06
CA ASN A 100 -2.34 26.33 1.90
C ASN A 100 -1.56 26.24 0.57
N THR A 101 -0.27 25.87 0.63
CA THR A 101 0.61 25.65 -0.52
C THR A 101 1.27 24.28 -0.42
N PRO A 102 0.51 23.17 -0.60
CA PRO A 102 1.02 21.82 -0.35
C PRO A 102 2.31 21.53 -1.12
N LYS A 103 3.37 21.16 -0.40
CA LYS A 103 4.68 20.81 -0.96
C LYS A 103 5.03 19.37 -0.58
N THR A 104 5.21 18.53 -1.58
CA THR A 104 5.56 17.11 -1.41
C THR A 104 6.99 16.94 -0.90
N ILE A 105 7.16 16.07 0.08
CA ILE A 105 8.45 15.52 0.49
C ILE A 105 8.81 14.44 -0.53
N GLN A 106 9.72 14.73 -1.45
CA GLN A 106 10.03 13.83 -2.56
C GLN A 106 10.82 12.60 -2.13
N GLU A 107 11.78 12.75 -1.22
CA GLU A 107 12.61 11.65 -0.72
C GLU A 107 12.78 11.75 0.79
N VAL A 108 12.56 10.62 1.45
CA VAL A 108 12.71 10.49 2.90
C VAL A 108 14.08 9.90 3.21
N LYS A 109 14.99 10.73 3.74
CA LYS A 109 16.32 10.31 4.17
C LYS A 109 16.31 9.78 5.60
N ASN A 110 15.53 10.40 6.47
CA ASN A 110 15.37 10.00 7.87
C ASN A 110 13.87 9.78 8.14
N PHE A 111 13.51 8.58 8.57
CA PHE A 111 12.12 8.21 8.81
C PHE A 111 11.50 8.94 10.01
N GLU A 112 12.29 9.29 11.03
CA GLU A 112 11.80 10.06 12.18
C GLU A 112 11.38 11.48 11.78
N ASP A 113 12.10 12.11 10.83
CA ASP A 113 11.71 13.41 10.30
C ASP A 113 10.36 13.34 9.59
N LEU A 114 10.10 12.24 8.87
CA LEU A 114 8.81 12.00 8.22
C LEU A 114 7.68 11.89 9.24
N LYS A 115 7.87 11.15 10.33
CA LYS A 115 6.86 11.06 11.41
C LYS A 115 6.53 12.41 12.02
N ASN A 116 7.53 13.27 12.14
CA ASN A 116 7.34 14.63 12.67
C ASN A 116 6.55 15.54 11.71
N GLU A 117 6.61 15.29 10.41
CA GLU A 117 5.87 16.05 9.40
C GLU A 117 4.41 15.61 9.27
N VAL A 118 4.05 14.39 9.69
CA VAL A 118 2.68 13.90 9.60
C VAL A 118 1.82 14.49 10.70
N VAL A 119 0.84 15.28 10.29
CA VAL A 119 -0.25 15.71 11.19
C VAL A 119 -1.23 14.53 11.29
N ASN A 120 -1.61 14.15 12.51
CA ASN A 120 -2.65 13.14 12.76
C ASN A 120 -4.02 13.65 12.26
N SER A 121 -4.19 13.70 10.95
CA SER A 121 -5.47 14.00 10.31
C SER A 121 -6.16 12.68 9.97
N LYS A 122 -7.22 12.34 10.71
CA LYS A 122 -8.13 11.27 10.29
C LYS A 122 -8.77 11.70 8.97
N SER A 123 -8.66 10.87 7.93
CA SER A 123 -9.39 11.11 6.69
C SER A 123 -10.89 11.02 6.96
N SER A 124 -11.67 11.91 6.36
CA SER A 124 -13.13 11.95 6.51
C SER A 124 -13.86 10.76 5.86
N HIS A 125 -13.18 9.92 5.09
CA HIS A 125 -13.76 8.86 4.27
C HIS A 125 -13.00 7.52 4.33
N GLY A 126 -12.38 7.15 5.47
CA GLY A 126 -11.71 5.85 5.63
C GLY A 126 -11.01 5.72 6.97
N SER A 127 -10.77 4.49 7.40
CA SER A 127 -10.02 4.17 8.63
C SER A 127 -8.53 4.53 8.52
N GLY A 128 -7.99 4.65 7.29
CA GLY A 128 -6.59 4.91 7.00
C GLY A 128 -6.31 6.38 6.65
N GLY A 129 -5.61 7.12 7.53
CA GLY A 129 -5.07 8.45 7.24
C GLY A 129 -3.63 8.39 6.72
N MET A 130 -2.96 9.55 6.59
CA MET A 130 -1.53 9.58 6.25
C MET A 130 -0.68 8.81 7.28
N GLY A 131 -1.10 8.78 8.55
CA GLY A 131 -0.43 8.01 9.61
C GLY A 131 -0.32 6.53 9.31
N SER A 132 -1.40 5.87 8.85
CA SER A 132 -1.37 4.45 8.52
C SER A 132 -0.44 4.14 7.33
N LYS A 133 -0.39 5.03 6.34
CA LYS A 133 0.53 4.91 5.20
C LYS A 133 2.00 5.00 5.62
N ILE A 134 2.29 5.86 6.59
CA ILE A 134 3.62 5.96 7.19
C ILE A 134 3.98 4.71 8.00
N GLU A 135 3.03 4.16 8.75
CA GLU A 135 3.24 2.89 9.46
C GLU A 135 3.50 1.73 8.49
N ALA A 136 2.72 1.64 7.41
CA ALA A 136 2.94 0.68 6.34
C ALA A 136 4.32 0.84 5.69
N ALA A 137 4.72 2.07 5.38
CA ALA A 137 6.04 2.36 4.84
C ALA A 137 7.17 2.01 5.82
N GLN A 138 6.95 2.15 7.15
CA GLN A 138 7.93 1.71 8.16
C GLN A 138 8.11 0.17 8.15
N ILE A 139 7.00 -0.58 8.03
CA ILE A 139 7.04 -2.05 7.94
C ILE A 139 7.87 -2.46 6.72
N SER A 140 7.58 -1.88 5.56
CA SER A 140 8.28 -2.17 4.31
C SER A 140 9.75 -1.79 4.36
N LYS A 141 10.08 -0.62 4.91
CA LYS A 141 11.46 -0.17 5.11
C LYS A 141 12.27 -1.12 5.99
N ASN A 142 11.69 -1.63 7.07
CA ASN A 142 12.34 -2.61 7.95
C ASN A 142 12.65 -3.93 7.21
N ALA A 143 11.88 -4.24 6.17
CA ALA A 143 12.09 -5.37 5.26
C ALA A 143 12.96 -5.00 4.03
N GLN A 144 13.54 -3.80 3.98
CA GLN A 144 14.34 -3.28 2.86
C GLN A 144 13.56 -3.15 1.54
N ILE A 145 12.25 -2.92 1.63
CA ILE A 145 11.36 -2.70 0.48
C ILE A 145 11.17 -1.20 0.30
N GLU A 146 11.47 -0.70 -0.90
CA GLU A 146 11.20 0.69 -1.26
C GLU A 146 9.69 0.93 -1.31
N THR A 147 9.22 2.06 -0.74
CA THR A 147 7.80 2.42 -0.75
C THR A 147 7.59 3.78 -1.39
N TRP A 148 6.65 3.89 -2.32
CA TRP A 148 6.22 5.15 -2.90
C TRP A 148 4.78 5.47 -2.47
N ILE A 149 4.57 6.68 -1.96
CA ILE A 149 3.24 7.22 -1.67
C ILE A 149 2.91 8.24 -2.75
N LEU A 150 1.85 8.02 -3.53
CA LEU A 150 1.55 8.77 -4.74
C LEU A 150 0.04 8.97 -4.95
N ASN A 151 -0.32 9.94 -5.80
CA ASN A 151 -1.71 10.26 -6.08
C ASN A 151 -2.31 9.24 -7.06
N GLY A 152 -3.24 8.42 -6.56
CA GLY A 152 -3.94 7.40 -7.35
C GLY A 152 -5.17 7.91 -8.10
N LEU A 153 -5.50 9.21 -8.00
CA LEU A 153 -6.65 9.81 -8.68
C LEU A 153 -6.27 10.37 -10.07
N GLU A 154 -4.98 10.45 -10.36
CA GLU A 154 -4.50 10.95 -11.66
C GLU A 154 -4.35 9.83 -12.66
N ASP A 155 -4.70 10.11 -13.92
CA ASP A 155 -4.53 9.15 -15.01
C ASP A 155 -3.05 8.80 -15.20
N ASN A 156 -2.80 7.51 -15.46
CA ASN A 156 -1.45 6.98 -15.67
C ASN A 156 -0.47 7.26 -14.52
N PHE A 157 -0.96 7.42 -13.29
CA PHE A 157 -0.15 7.81 -12.13
C PHE A 157 1.08 6.91 -11.90
N ILE A 158 0.97 5.61 -12.14
CA ILE A 158 2.09 4.66 -12.00
C ILE A 158 3.17 4.98 -13.03
N THR A 159 2.82 5.01 -14.31
CA THR A 159 3.77 5.32 -15.40
C THR A 159 4.42 6.68 -15.20
N ASN A 160 3.61 7.69 -14.87
CA ASN A 160 4.09 9.04 -14.62
C ASN A 160 5.06 9.12 -13.43
N ALA A 161 4.84 8.31 -12.37
CA ALA A 161 5.75 8.25 -11.23
C ALA A 161 7.09 7.59 -11.62
N PHE A 162 7.08 6.48 -12.36
CA PHE A 162 8.31 5.83 -12.87
C PHE A 162 9.11 6.75 -13.80
N GLU A 163 8.44 7.59 -14.56
CA GLU A 163 9.07 8.58 -15.45
C GLU A 163 9.41 9.92 -14.75
N ASN A 164 9.16 10.03 -13.43
CA ASN A 164 9.34 11.25 -12.63
C ASN A 164 8.59 12.48 -13.18
N LYS A 165 7.43 12.27 -13.80
CA LYS A 165 6.57 13.33 -14.35
C LYS A 165 5.60 13.92 -13.33
N VAL A 166 5.39 13.24 -12.22
CA VAL A 166 4.50 13.68 -11.14
C VAL A 166 5.22 13.65 -9.79
N PRO A 167 4.87 14.53 -8.85
CA PRO A 167 5.45 14.48 -7.51
C PRO A 167 4.89 13.30 -6.72
N PHE A 168 5.74 12.63 -5.97
CA PHE A 168 5.39 11.56 -5.02
C PHE A 168 6.46 11.47 -3.92
N THR A 169 6.16 10.76 -2.83
CA THR A 169 7.12 10.54 -1.75
C THR A 169 7.75 9.17 -1.87
N LYS A 170 9.07 9.14 -1.98
CA LYS A 170 9.90 7.93 -2.01
C LYS A 170 10.53 7.68 -0.65
N ILE A 171 10.36 6.47 -0.12
CA ILE A 171 10.88 6.00 1.16
C ILE A 171 11.74 4.76 0.90
N LYS A 172 13.01 4.83 1.28
CA LYS A 172 13.98 3.74 1.12
C LYS A 172 14.42 3.19 2.47
#